data_eae7d6655187bc9dae4e764d6dd191a7
#
_entry.id   eae7d6655187bc9dae4e764d6dd191a7
#
_cell.length_a   1.000
_cell.length_b   1.000
_cell.length_c   1.000
_cell.angle_alpha   90.00
_cell.angle_beta   90.00
_cell.angle_gamma   90.00
#
_symmetry.space_group_name_H-M   'P 1'
#
loop_
_entity.id
_entity.type
_entity.pdbx_description
1 polymer ?
#
loop_
_entity_poly.entity_id
_entity_poly.type
_entity_poly.pdbx_seq_one_letter_code
_entity_poly.pdbx_strand_id
1 'polypeptide(L)'
;MKRTLSLAAILLLAFALFAARFAAAVPQQEHAPAPAWNPGTFKDCDRACLVGIMDGYMNAIFAHDPAKVPPLALDVRMTENTGHMDVGEGMLWRSKVEPTSFKLYVADPVNQQVAEQARLLIGGRDALVAVRLRIDRGRIIEIEQLWDRNINDAAIPLLTTPRPALVNDVPASERTPRDVMVRAANSYFDALEGDDGSIAAFADDCVRHENGYQTVNNPPPGGRMMPAPMVPDPNTEQGKQQLKFSMMTCKQQIDSKTFAYMKHIRPRRALIVDEQKGLVAMFPLFVHDGTRRGAPPDAPPGMLQNLVTMETFGVRGGLIHEVEVFPFVTIPYGLGNGWTEGSGR
;
A
#
# COMPACT_ATOMS: atom_id res chain seq x y z
N MET A 1 -65.72 29.59 -33.61
CA MET A 1 -64.84 28.39 -33.59
C MET A 1 -63.38 28.85 -33.32
N LYS A 2 -62.92 28.83 -32.09
CA LYS A 2 -61.53 29.16 -31.70
C LYS A 2 -60.78 27.82 -31.59
N ARG A 3 -59.76 27.62 -32.42
CA ARG A 3 -58.88 26.47 -32.37
C ARG A 3 -57.83 26.67 -31.25
N THR A 4 -57.95 25.93 -30.19
CA THR A 4 -56.95 25.82 -29.15
C THR A 4 -55.83 24.90 -29.68
N LEU A 5 -54.65 25.47 -30.03
CA LEU A 5 -53.45 24.65 -30.24
C LEU A 5 -52.97 24.11 -28.91
N SER A 6 -52.78 22.81 -28.87
CA SER A 6 -52.43 22.07 -27.67
C SER A 6 -51.01 22.42 -27.21
N LEU A 7 -50.81 22.73 -25.94
CA LEU A 7 -49.53 23.01 -25.27
C LEU A 7 -48.49 21.91 -25.50
N ALA A 8 -48.93 20.69 -25.82
CA ALA A 8 -48.04 19.55 -26.06
C ALA A 8 -47.20 19.69 -27.33
N ALA A 9 -47.70 20.40 -28.37
CA ALA A 9 -46.97 20.61 -29.63
C ALA A 9 -45.82 21.62 -29.48
N ILE A 10 -45.94 22.56 -28.57
CA ILE A 10 -44.92 23.61 -28.32
C ILE A 10 -43.75 23.03 -27.49
N LEU A 11 -44.01 22.12 -26.57
CA LEU A 11 -42.95 21.47 -25.79
C LEU A 11 -42.09 20.49 -26.61
N LEU A 12 -42.66 19.82 -27.63
CA LEU A 12 -41.90 18.89 -28.50
C LEU A 12 -40.98 19.64 -29.48
N LEU A 13 -41.37 20.85 -29.95
CA LEU A 13 -40.49 21.65 -30.79
C LEU A 13 -39.34 22.31 -30.01
N ALA A 14 -39.54 22.67 -28.74
CA ALA A 14 -38.49 23.20 -27.88
C ALA A 14 -37.41 22.13 -27.56
N PHE A 15 -37.80 20.87 -27.39
CA PHE A 15 -36.87 19.76 -27.09
C PHE A 15 -36.04 19.37 -28.33
N ALA A 16 -36.62 19.46 -29.55
CA ALA A 16 -35.90 19.14 -30.77
C ALA A 16 -34.87 20.23 -31.13
N LEU A 17 -35.11 21.48 -30.77
CA LEU A 17 -34.14 22.59 -30.99
C LEU A 17 -33.01 22.60 -29.95
N PHE A 18 -33.21 22.02 -28.76
CA PHE A 18 -32.18 21.92 -27.74
C PHE A 18 -31.22 20.71 -28.01
N ALA A 19 -31.72 19.60 -28.59
CA ALA A 19 -30.89 18.45 -28.94
C ALA A 19 -29.97 18.73 -30.14
N ALA A 20 -30.32 19.63 -31.04
CA ALA A 20 -29.51 19.96 -32.23
C ALA A 20 -28.30 20.88 -31.96
N ARG A 21 -28.16 21.43 -30.76
CA ARG A 21 -27.03 22.32 -30.41
C ARG A 21 -25.88 21.65 -29.69
N PHE A 22 -25.99 20.34 -29.28
CA PHE A 22 -24.95 19.60 -28.59
C PHE A 22 -24.14 18.65 -29.48
N ALA A 23 -24.37 18.63 -30.78
CA ALA A 23 -23.54 17.90 -31.73
C ALA A 23 -22.44 18.79 -32.35
N ALA A 24 -21.83 19.66 -31.56
CA ALA A 24 -20.55 20.23 -31.94
C ALA A 24 -19.50 19.14 -31.72
N ALA A 25 -18.96 18.57 -32.81
CA ALA A 25 -17.88 17.62 -32.77
C ALA A 25 -16.76 18.22 -31.93
N VAL A 26 -16.41 17.57 -30.82
CA VAL A 26 -15.17 17.83 -30.07
C VAL A 26 -14.05 17.66 -31.09
N PRO A 27 -13.19 18.68 -31.34
CA PRO A 27 -12.06 18.49 -32.24
C PRO A 27 -11.21 17.33 -31.66
N GLN A 28 -11.10 16.25 -32.44
CA GLN A 28 -10.12 15.21 -32.12
C GLN A 28 -8.74 15.88 -32.20
N GLN A 29 -8.09 16.01 -31.05
CA GLN A 29 -6.67 16.36 -31.04
C GLN A 29 -5.94 15.23 -31.78
N GLU A 30 -5.41 15.53 -32.95
CA GLU A 30 -4.44 14.67 -33.61
C GLU A 30 -3.22 14.59 -32.69
N HIS A 31 -3.13 13.48 -31.95
CA HIS A 31 -1.91 13.18 -31.23
C HIS A 31 -0.80 12.96 -32.26
N ALA A 32 0.29 13.72 -32.14
CA ALA A 32 1.50 13.45 -32.90
C ALA A 32 1.84 11.97 -32.77
N PRO A 33 2.22 11.29 -33.87
CA PRO A 33 2.57 9.87 -33.83
C PRO A 33 3.67 9.66 -32.78
N ALA A 34 3.43 8.75 -31.87
CA ALA A 34 4.44 8.38 -30.89
C ALA A 34 5.73 7.99 -31.62
N PRO A 35 6.92 8.41 -31.14
CA PRO A 35 8.19 8.08 -31.77
C PRO A 35 8.26 6.56 -31.95
N ALA A 36 8.72 6.11 -33.14
CA ALA A 36 8.77 4.70 -33.50
C ALA A 36 9.57 3.93 -32.42
N TRP A 37 8.88 3.00 -31.76
CA TRP A 37 9.49 2.16 -30.74
C TRP A 37 10.52 1.21 -31.37
N ASN A 38 11.75 1.22 -30.86
CA ASN A 38 12.80 0.31 -31.29
C ASN A 38 13.04 -0.75 -30.20
N PRO A 39 12.59 -2.00 -30.39
CA PRO A 39 12.69 -3.06 -29.37
C PRO A 39 14.12 -3.53 -29.06
N GLY A 40 15.12 -3.10 -29.83
CA GLY A 40 16.50 -3.60 -29.73
C GLY A 40 17.40 -2.88 -28.71
N THR A 41 16.92 -1.87 -27.97
CA THR A 41 17.80 -1.00 -27.15
C THR A 41 17.45 -0.93 -25.66
N PHE A 42 16.44 -1.67 -25.19
CA PHE A 42 16.06 -1.62 -23.77
C PHE A 42 16.89 -2.63 -22.97
N LYS A 43 17.78 -2.11 -22.15
CA LYS A 43 18.41 -2.85 -21.07
C LYS A 43 17.50 -2.80 -19.85
N ASP A 44 17.34 -3.95 -19.17
CA ASP A 44 16.65 -3.99 -17.89
C ASP A 44 17.29 -3.03 -16.89
N CYS A 45 16.47 -2.37 -16.09
CA CYS A 45 16.91 -1.46 -15.06
C CYS A 45 17.60 -2.21 -13.93
N ASP A 46 18.76 -1.71 -13.51
CA ASP A 46 19.33 -2.04 -12.21
C ASP A 46 18.56 -1.33 -11.08
N ARG A 47 18.98 -1.56 -9.85
CA ARG A 47 18.35 -0.95 -8.67
C ARG A 47 18.30 0.58 -8.74
N ALA A 48 19.39 1.22 -9.14
CA ALA A 48 19.48 2.69 -9.18
C ALA A 48 18.54 3.27 -10.26
N CYS A 49 18.47 2.62 -11.41
CA CYS A 49 17.55 2.97 -12.50
C CYS A 49 16.08 2.87 -12.02
N LEU A 50 15.70 1.79 -11.34
CA LEU A 50 14.34 1.60 -10.83
C LEU A 50 13.95 2.67 -9.81
N VAL A 51 14.85 3.00 -8.88
CA VAL A 51 14.65 4.09 -7.91
C VAL A 51 14.52 5.43 -8.62
N GLY A 52 15.34 5.69 -9.65
CA GLY A 52 15.24 6.92 -10.46
C GLY A 52 13.91 7.06 -11.20
N ILE A 53 13.32 5.93 -11.66
CA ILE A 53 11.96 5.92 -12.26
C ILE A 53 10.90 6.25 -11.21
N MET A 54 11.01 5.68 -10.00
CA MET A 54 10.11 6.00 -8.88
C MET A 54 10.20 7.49 -8.51
N ASP A 55 11.41 8.03 -8.34
CA ASP A 55 11.61 9.45 -8.07
C ASP A 55 11.02 10.34 -9.17
N GLY A 56 11.18 9.95 -10.43
CA GLY A 56 10.58 10.64 -11.58
C GLY A 56 9.06 10.66 -11.50
N TYR A 57 8.44 9.53 -11.15
CA TYR A 57 7.01 9.41 -10.97
C TYR A 57 6.49 10.28 -9.80
N MET A 58 7.14 10.20 -8.64
CA MET A 58 6.78 11.01 -7.47
C MET A 58 6.98 12.51 -7.73
N ASN A 59 8.04 12.91 -8.43
CA ASN A 59 8.27 14.30 -8.81
C ASN A 59 7.18 14.84 -9.76
N ALA A 60 6.63 13.99 -10.63
CA ALA A 60 5.49 14.37 -11.48
C ALA A 60 4.22 14.63 -10.63
N ILE A 61 3.98 13.80 -9.61
CA ILE A 61 2.90 14.02 -8.62
C ILE A 61 3.12 15.33 -7.87
N PHE A 62 4.31 15.60 -7.35
CA PHE A 62 4.61 16.84 -6.62
C PHE A 62 4.47 18.10 -7.50
N ALA A 63 4.74 17.96 -8.81
CA ALA A 63 4.56 19.02 -9.78
C ALA A 63 3.11 19.17 -10.27
N HIS A 64 2.19 18.26 -9.90
CA HIS A 64 0.83 18.16 -10.46
C HIS A 64 0.81 18.10 -12.00
N ASP A 65 1.77 17.42 -12.59
CA ASP A 65 1.95 17.40 -14.03
C ASP A 65 2.11 15.96 -14.56
N PRO A 66 1.01 15.31 -14.98
CA PRO A 66 1.06 13.97 -15.55
C PRO A 66 1.95 13.84 -16.80
N ALA A 67 2.22 14.96 -17.51
CA ALA A 67 3.11 14.93 -18.67
C ALA A 67 4.59 14.72 -18.29
N LYS A 68 4.95 14.92 -17.04
CA LYS A 68 6.31 14.68 -16.51
C LYS A 68 6.54 13.25 -16.00
N VAL A 69 5.51 12.40 -16.02
CA VAL A 69 5.66 11.00 -15.64
C VAL A 69 6.67 10.31 -16.57
N PRO A 70 7.57 9.48 -16.04
CA PRO A 70 8.43 8.64 -16.89
C PRO A 70 7.60 7.86 -17.93
N PRO A 71 8.19 7.40 -19.03
CA PRO A 71 7.45 6.81 -20.13
C PRO A 71 6.44 5.74 -19.68
N LEU A 72 5.18 5.93 -20.05
CA LEU A 72 4.08 5.01 -19.79
C LEU A 72 3.85 4.07 -20.98
N ALA A 73 3.36 2.86 -20.72
CA ALA A 73 2.73 2.04 -21.72
C ALA A 73 1.35 2.61 -22.09
N LEU A 74 0.87 2.33 -23.31
CA LEU A 74 -0.44 2.81 -23.76
C LEU A 74 -1.60 2.21 -22.94
N ASP A 75 -1.41 0.99 -22.43
CA ASP A 75 -2.34 0.22 -21.63
C ASP A 75 -1.94 0.16 -20.15
N VAL A 76 -1.24 1.19 -19.65
CA VAL A 76 -0.84 1.26 -18.25
C VAL A 76 -2.05 1.07 -17.33
N ARG A 77 -1.92 0.17 -16.37
CA ARG A 77 -2.95 -0.08 -15.36
C ARG A 77 -2.61 0.67 -14.09
N MET A 78 -3.53 1.48 -13.60
CA MET A 78 -3.36 2.20 -12.35
C MET A 78 -4.49 1.92 -11.37
N THR A 79 -4.14 1.82 -10.07
CA THR A 79 -5.10 1.83 -8.96
C THR A 79 -4.67 2.82 -7.89
N GLU A 80 -5.66 3.46 -7.24
CA GLU A 80 -5.47 4.18 -5.99
C GLU A 80 -6.45 3.62 -4.96
N ASN A 81 -5.94 3.17 -3.80
CA ASN A 81 -6.73 2.53 -2.75
C ASN A 81 -7.71 1.47 -3.30
N THR A 82 -7.19 0.60 -4.19
CA THR A 82 -7.89 -0.48 -4.91
C THR A 82 -8.82 -0.06 -6.06
N GLY A 83 -9.20 1.21 -6.15
CA GLY A 83 -10.00 1.73 -7.27
C GLY A 83 -9.16 1.92 -8.54
N HIS A 84 -9.67 1.43 -9.70
CA HIS A 84 -9.05 1.70 -11.00
C HIS A 84 -9.27 3.14 -11.40
N MET A 85 -8.23 3.79 -11.93
CA MET A 85 -8.31 5.14 -12.47
C MET A 85 -7.19 5.42 -13.46
N ASP A 86 -7.29 6.53 -14.18
CA ASP A 86 -6.28 6.98 -15.12
C ASP A 86 -5.15 7.75 -14.42
N VAL A 87 -3.97 7.77 -15.04
CA VAL A 87 -2.84 8.56 -14.54
C VAL A 87 -3.20 10.05 -14.62
N GLY A 88 -2.99 10.76 -13.51
CA GLY A 88 -3.44 12.15 -13.36
C GLY A 88 -4.75 12.27 -12.56
N GLU A 89 -5.39 11.15 -12.24
CA GLU A 89 -6.57 11.10 -11.40
C GLU A 89 -6.25 10.61 -9.99
N GLY A 90 -7.24 10.69 -9.10
CA GLY A 90 -7.09 10.28 -7.71
C GLY A 90 -6.59 11.38 -6.79
N MET A 91 -6.50 11.06 -5.51
CA MET A 91 -6.18 12.02 -4.45
C MET A 91 -4.74 12.53 -4.55
N LEU A 92 -3.79 11.63 -4.85
CA LEU A 92 -2.39 12.02 -4.96
C LEU A 92 -2.15 12.99 -6.13
N TRP A 93 -2.90 12.86 -7.22
CA TRP A 93 -2.78 13.76 -8.37
C TRP A 93 -3.57 15.06 -8.21
N ARG A 94 -4.73 15.02 -7.56
CA ARG A 94 -5.66 16.17 -7.47
C ARG A 94 -5.46 17.04 -6.23
N SER A 95 -4.64 16.58 -5.26
CA SER A 95 -4.29 17.36 -4.08
C SER A 95 -2.90 17.94 -4.21
N LYS A 96 -2.63 19.05 -3.52
CA LYS A 96 -1.25 19.50 -3.30
C LYS A 96 -0.54 18.44 -2.47
N VAL A 97 0.49 17.81 -3.04
CA VAL A 97 1.31 16.80 -2.37
C VAL A 97 2.73 17.34 -2.21
N GLU A 98 3.27 17.23 -1.00
CA GLU A 98 4.61 17.71 -0.67
C GLU A 98 5.43 16.55 -0.07
N PRO A 99 6.69 16.39 -0.47
CA PRO A 99 7.56 15.35 0.07
C PRO A 99 7.96 15.65 1.51
N THR A 100 8.25 14.59 2.27
CA THR A 100 8.97 14.66 3.53
C THR A 100 10.28 13.91 3.43
N SER A 101 11.03 13.81 4.52
CA SER A 101 12.33 13.11 4.53
C SER A 101 12.20 11.59 4.67
N PHE A 102 11.02 11.05 5.04
CA PHE A 102 10.83 9.60 5.13
C PHE A 102 10.54 8.99 3.76
N LYS A 103 11.49 8.21 3.23
CA LYS A 103 11.36 7.43 1.99
C LYS A 103 12.07 6.10 2.15
N LEU A 104 11.36 5.00 1.98
CA LEU A 104 11.90 3.65 1.97
C LEU A 104 11.64 3.01 0.61
N TYR A 105 12.71 2.69 -0.12
CA TYR A 105 12.63 2.04 -1.42
C TYR A 105 12.90 0.54 -1.29
N VAL A 106 12.09 -0.25 -1.99
CA VAL A 106 12.34 -1.66 -2.27
C VAL A 106 12.36 -1.83 -3.77
N ALA A 107 13.49 -2.24 -4.35
CA ALA A 107 13.66 -2.32 -5.80
C ALA A 107 14.13 -3.71 -6.24
N ASP A 108 13.49 -4.26 -7.25
CA ASP A 108 13.66 -5.62 -7.75
C ASP A 108 14.09 -5.61 -9.22
N PRO A 109 15.40 -5.63 -9.50
CA PRO A 109 15.90 -5.68 -10.87
C PRO A 109 15.52 -6.95 -11.63
N VAL A 110 15.21 -8.05 -10.92
CA VAL A 110 14.84 -9.33 -11.56
C VAL A 110 13.42 -9.26 -12.12
N ASN A 111 12.48 -8.73 -11.34
CA ASN A 111 11.07 -8.58 -11.76
C ASN A 111 10.75 -7.20 -12.31
N GLN A 112 11.75 -6.33 -12.43
CA GLN A 112 11.60 -4.95 -12.93
C GLN A 112 10.48 -4.20 -12.20
N GLN A 113 10.51 -4.23 -10.86
CA GLN A 113 9.55 -3.55 -10.01
C GLN A 113 10.25 -2.72 -8.95
N VAL A 114 9.59 -1.65 -8.53
CA VAL A 114 10.02 -0.80 -7.44
C VAL A 114 8.82 -0.35 -6.62
N ALA A 115 8.99 -0.30 -5.30
CA ALA A 115 8.04 0.36 -4.42
C ALA A 115 8.73 1.38 -3.52
N GLU A 116 7.95 2.39 -3.12
CA GLU A 116 8.30 3.39 -2.12
C GLU A 116 7.24 3.40 -1.03
N GLN A 117 7.67 3.30 0.23
CA GLN A 117 6.87 3.70 1.38
C GLN A 117 7.34 5.08 1.83
N ALA A 118 6.43 6.04 1.91
CA ALA A 118 6.73 7.43 2.23
C ALA A 118 5.74 8.04 3.21
N ARG A 119 6.20 9.01 4.01
CA ARG A 119 5.33 9.98 4.65
C ARG A 119 5.29 11.23 3.76
N LEU A 120 4.10 11.68 3.41
CA LEU A 120 3.88 12.86 2.57
C LEU A 120 2.94 13.84 3.26
N LEU A 121 2.91 15.09 2.79
CA LEU A 121 1.83 16.01 3.11
C LEU A 121 0.84 16.03 1.93
N ILE A 122 -0.41 15.67 2.17
CA ILE A 122 -1.48 15.73 1.17
C ILE A 122 -2.47 16.82 1.61
N GLY A 123 -2.51 17.93 0.87
CA GLY A 123 -3.30 19.11 1.27
C GLY A 123 -2.86 19.67 2.63
N GLY A 124 -1.56 19.66 2.89
CA GLY A 124 -0.96 20.17 4.14
C GLY A 124 -1.14 19.28 5.37
N ARG A 125 -1.65 18.03 5.20
CA ARG A 125 -1.84 17.07 6.28
C ARG A 125 -0.99 15.83 6.04
N ASP A 126 -0.39 15.32 7.11
CA ASP A 126 0.38 14.08 7.05
C ASP A 126 -0.44 12.91 6.51
N ALA A 127 0.20 12.10 5.68
CA ALA A 127 -0.33 10.87 5.13
C ALA A 127 0.79 9.83 4.98
N LEU A 128 0.44 8.58 5.15
CA LEU A 128 1.29 7.43 4.84
C LEU A 128 0.93 6.92 3.46
N VAL A 129 1.94 6.69 2.65
CA VAL A 129 1.77 6.35 1.23
C VAL A 129 2.66 5.18 0.87
N ALA A 130 2.15 4.26 0.06
CA ALA A 130 2.93 3.25 -0.63
C ALA A 130 2.63 3.33 -2.13
N VAL A 131 3.67 3.39 -2.94
CA VAL A 131 3.56 3.39 -4.40
C VAL A 131 4.36 2.24 -4.96
N ARG A 132 3.77 1.46 -5.85
CA ARG A 132 4.45 0.40 -6.61
C ARG A 132 4.39 0.71 -8.10
N LEU A 133 5.52 0.56 -8.76
CA LEU A 133 5.63 0.63 -10.21
C LEU A 133 6.16 -0.70 -10.73
N ARG A 134 5.59 -1.17 -11.84
CA ARG A 134 6.16 -2.26 -12.65
C ARG A 134 6.57 -1.71 -14.00
N ILE A 135 7.77 -2.08 -14.40
CA ILE A 135 8.41 -1.60 -15.61
C ILE A 135 8.54 -2.76 -16.62
N ASP A 136 8.21 -2.53 -17.86
CA ASP A 136 8.52 -3.41 -18.98
C ASP A 136 9.13 -2.60 -20.12
N ARG A 137 10.28 -3.03 -20.61
CA ARG A 137 10.99 -2.38 -21.71
C ARG A 137 11.10 -0.86 -21.55
N GLY A 138 11.48 -0.42 -20.36
CA GLY A 138 11.68 0.99 -20.03
C GLY A 138 10.40 1.83 -19.90
N ARG A 139 9.22 1.19 -19.86
CA ARG A 139 7.93 1.85 -19.67
C ARG A 139 7.25 1.36 -18.41
N ILE A 140 6.57 2.25 -17.71
CA ILE A 140 5.70 1.87 -16.60
C ILE A 140 4.44 1.23 -17.16
N ILE A 141 4.16 -0.03 -16.76
CA ILE A 141 2.99 -0.80 -17.18
C ILE A 141 1.97 -0.97 -16.06
N GLU A 142 2.40 -0.85 -14.79
CA GLU A 142 1.50 -0.90 -13.64
C GLU A 142 1.89 0.16 -12.62
N ILE A 143 0.87 0.80 -12.05
CA ILE A 143 0.97 1.78 -10.96
C ILE A 143 -0.03 1.39 -9.89
N GLU A 144 0.43 1.15 -8.67
CA GLU A 144 -0.43 0.89 -7.54
C GLU A 144 -0.11 1.90 -6.43
N GLN A 145 -1.10 2.66 -6.03
CA GLN A 145 -1.00 3.67 -4.97
C GLN A 145 -1.90 3.29 -3.82
N LEU A 146 -1.34 3.25 -2.63
CA LEU A 146 -2.07 3.12 -1.39
C LEU A 146 -1.75 4.34 -0.52
N TRP A 147 -2.74 4.94 0.09
CA TRP A 147 -2.52 6.05 1.01
C TRP A 147 -3.59 6.08 2.11
N ASP A 148 -3.18 6.51 3.30
CA ASP A 148 -4.05 6.72 4.45
C ASP A 148 -3.60 7.97 5.22
N ARG A 149 -4.57 8.71 5.75
CA ARG A 149 -4.35 9.86 6.65
C ARG A 149 -4.58 9.51 8.12
N ASN A 150 -4.83 8.26 8.43
CA ASN A 150 -5.00 7.81 9.80
C ASN A 150 -3.63 7.65 10.48
N ILE A 151 -2.89 8.74 10.51
CA ILE A 151 -1.63 8.87 11.23
C ILE A 151 -1.83 9.73 12.46
N ASN A 152 -1.30 9.29 13.59
CA ASN A 152 -1.33 10.07 14.82
C ASN A 152 -0.14 11.01 14.88
N ASP A 153 -0.35 12.23 15.37
CA ASP A 153 0.70 13.25 15.50
C ASP A 153 1.94 12.77 16.25
N ALA A 154 1.78 11.88 17.24
CA ALA A 154 2.89 11.31 17.98
C ALA A 154 3.71 10.27 17.17
N ALA A 155 3.20 9.77 16.05
CA ALA A 155 3.96 8.91 15.12
C ALA A 155 4.84 9.73 14.16
N ILE A 156 4.49 10.98 13.89
CA ILE A 156 5.21 11.83 12.94
C ILE A 156 6.71 11.94 13.23
N PRO A 157 7.16 12.17 14.48
CA PRO A 157 8.58 12.18 14.80
C PRO A 157 9.30 10.85 14.57
N LEU A 158 8.57 9.72 14.61
CA LEU A 158 9.11 8.37 14.40
C LEU A 158 9.27 8.06 12.89
N LEU A 159 8.59 8.83 12.04
CA LEU A 159 8.59 8.72 10.58
C LEU A 159 9.35 9.87 9.92
N THR A 160 10.52 10.23 10.46
CA THR A 160 11.41 11.24 9.87
C THR A 160 12.39 10.62 8.89
N THR A 161 12.97 9.47 9.22
CA THR A 161 13.89 8.71 8.36
C THR A 161 13.66 7.21 8.56
N PRO A 162 13.80 6.38 7.51
CA PRO A 162 13.75 4.93 7.68
C PRO A 162 14.88 4.44 8.59
N ARG A 163 14.64 3.33 9.29
CA ARG A 163 15.63 2.70 10.15
C ARG A 163 16.83 2.19 9.35
N PRO A 164 18.06 2.24 9.92
CA PRO A 164 19.27 1.75 9.23
C PRO A 164 19.14 0.31 8.73
N ALA A 165 18.47 -0.57 9.48
CA ALA A 165 18.24 -1.97 9.10
C ALA A 165 17.45 -2.14 7.79
N LEU A 166 16.68 -1.13 7.37
CA LEU A 166 15.89 -1.15 6.14
C LEU A 166 16.61 -0.47 4.95
N VAL A 167 17.62 0.36 5.22
CA VAL A 167 18.27 1.14 4.15
C VAL A 167 19.72 0.74 3.88
N ASN A 168 20.37 0.08 4.82
CA ASN A 168 21.74 -0.40 4.63
C ASN A 168 21.81 -1.61 3.70
N ASP A 169 22.89 -1.74 2.94
CA ASP A 169 23.15 -2.92 2.15
C ASP A 169 23.48 -4.12 3.05
N VAL A 170 22.92 -5.27 2.70
CA VAL A 170 23.35 -6.54 3.28
C VAL A 170 24.66 -6.95 2.60
N PRO A 171 25.72 -7.27 3.37
CA PRO A 171 26.96 -7.78 2.80
C PRO A 171 26.70 -8.96 1.86
N ALA A 172 27.40 -9.05 0.75
CA ALA A 172 27.14 -10.08 -0.27
C ALA A 172 27.22 -11.52 0.29
N SER A 173 28.09 -11.74 1.29
CA SER A 173 28.22 -13.03 1.97
C SER A 173 27.05 -13.38 2.92
N GLU A 174 26.22 -12.42 3.27
CA GLU A 174 25.10 -12.57 4.23
C GLU A 174 23.73 -12.47 3.53
N ARG A 175 23.71 -12.24 2.21
CA ARG A 175 22.46 -12.15 1.45
C ARG A 175 21.71 -13.46 1.45
N THR A 176 20.44 -13.38 1.75
CA THR A 176 19.53 -14.52 1.70
C THR A 176 19.05 -14.72 0.26
N PRO A 177 19.02 -15.96 -0.27
CA PRO A 177 18.46 -16.26 -1.58
C PRO A 177 17.01 -15.79 -1.69
N ARG A 178 16.64 -15.28 -2.87
CA ARG A 178 15.33 -14.67 -3.18
C ARG A 178 14.13 -15.53 -2.76
N ASP A 179 14.15 -16.83 -3.09
CA ASP A 179 13.08 -17.77 -2.77
C ASP A 179 12.95 -18.01 -1.26
N VAL A 180 14.07 -18.01 -0.53
CA VAL A 180 14.10 -18.10 0.93
C VAL A 180 13.50 -16.84 1.55
N MET A 181 13.83 -15.65 1.04
CA MET A 181 13.25 -14.38 1.49
C MET A 181 11.73 -14.37 1.33
N VAL A 182 11.22 -14.79 0.16
CA VAL A 182 9.78 -14.87 -0.11
C VAL A 182 9.09 -15.89 0.79
N ARG A 183 9.70 -17.05 1.03
CA ARG A 183 9.15 -18.04 1.99
C ARG A 183 9.10 -17.50 3.41
N ALA A 184 10.16 -16.83 3.86
CA ALA A 184 10.19 -16.23 5.19
C ALA A 184 9.07 -15.19 5.36
N ALA A 185 8.89 -14.26 4.39
CA ALA A 185 7.84 -13.28 4.43
C ALA A 185 6.43 -13.92 4.41
N ASN A 186 6.20 -14.96 3.61
CA ASN A 186 4.92 -15.67 3.59
C ASN A 186 4.62 -16.42 4.90
N SER A 187 5.65 -16.97 5.58
CA SER A 187 5.48 -17.67 6.84
C SER A 187 4.91 -16.79 7.96
N TYR A 188 5.13 -15.47 7.89
CA TYR A 188 4.51 -14.51 8.78
C TYR A 188 2.98 -14.53 8.68
N PHE A 189 2.45 -14.50 7.46
CA PHE A 189 1.01 -14.55 7.24
C PHE A 189 0.41 -15.93 7.58
N ASP A 190 1.15 -17.01 7.34
CA ASP A 190 0.74 -18.36 7.75
C ASP A 190 0.62 -18.43 9.28
N ALA A 191 1.56 -17.82 9.99
CA ALA A 191 1.53 -17.76 11.45
C ALA A 191 0.34 -16.95 11.96
N LEU A 192 0.01 -15.80 11.33
CA LEU A 192 -1.18 -15.00 11.66
C LEU A 192 -2.48 -15.76 11.42
N GLU A 193 -2.60 -16.48 10.29
CA GLU A 193 -3.79 -17.31 10.00
C GLU A 193 -3.91 -18.52 10.92
N GLY A 194 -2.78 -19.07 11.36
CA GLY A 194 -2.70 -20.24 12.24
C GLY A 194 -2.80 -19.93 13.73
N ASP A 195 -2.72 -18.64 14.14
CA ASP A 195 -2.54 -18.23 15.55
C ASP A 195 -1.35 -18.94 16.23
N ASP A 196 -0.29 -19.24 15.45
CA ASP A 196 0.90 -19.96 15.89
C ASP A 196 2.18 -19.26 15.38
N GLY A 197 2.85 -18.56 16.27
CA GLY A 197 4.08 -17.84 15.95
C GLY A 197 5.28 -18.74 15.65
N SER A 198 5.20 -20.05 15.89
CA SER A 198 6.27 -20.98 15.54
C SER A 198 6.35 -21.30 14.04
N ILE A 199 5.30 -20.98 13.28
CA ILE A 199 5.24 -21.14 11.83
C ILE A 199 6.12 -20.09 11.13
N ALA A 200 6.20 -18.88 11.69
CA ALA A 200 6.97 -17.80 11.09
C ALA A 200 8.47 -17.93 11.34
N ALA A 201 9.25 -17.62 10.32
CA ALA A 201 10.72 -17.62 10.40
C ALA A 201 11.25 -16.35 11.11
N PHE A 202 10.83 -16.10 12.35
CA PHE A 202 11.30 -14.95 13.12
C PHE A 202 12.71 -15.12 13.65
N ALA A 203 13.50 -14.04 13.58
CA ALA A 203 14.70 -13.88 14.37
C ALA A 203 14.34 -13.48 15.82
N ASP A 204 15.24 -13.72 16.77
CA ASP A 204 15.03 -13.35 18.17
C ASP A 204 14.95 -11.82 18.36
N ASP A 205 15.64 -11.07 17.51
CA ASP A 205 15.64 -9.60 17.47
C ASP A 205 14.55 -9.01 16.59
N CYS A 206 13.58 -9.82 16.14
CA CYS A 206 12.50 -9.35 15.29
C CYS A 206 11.78 -8.16 15.90
N VAL A 207 11.66 -7.06 15.12
CA VAL A 207 10.85 -5.89 15.45
C VAL A 207 9.78 -5.66 14.38
N ARG A 208 8.61 -5.18 14.80
CA ARG A 208 7.52 -4.79 13.92
C ARG A 208 7.11 -3.36 14.20
N HIS A 209 7.01 -2.57 13.13
CA HIS A 209 6.52 -1.20 13.18
C HIS A 209 5.25 -1.09 12.34
N GLU A 210 4.23 -0.49 12.93
CA GLU A 210 2.93 -0.22 12.30
C GLU A 210 2.66 1.28 12.35
N ASN A 211 2.52 1.93 11.20
CA ASN A 211 2.36 3.38 11.08
C ASN A 211 3.39 4.17 11.93
N GLY A 212 4.65 3.68 11.95
CA GLY A 212 5.76 4.29 12.67
C GLY A 212 5.95 3.81 14.12
N TYR A 213 4.99 3.11 14.72
CA TYR A 213 5.12 2.61 16.10
C TYR A 213 5.73 1.22 16.14
N GLN A 214 6.73 1.03 17.00
CA GLN A 214 7.23 -0.31 17.31
C GLN A 214 6.20 -1.04 18.18
N THR A 215 5.66 -2.15 17.66
CA THR A 215 4.55 -2.89 18.27
C THR A 215 4.98 -4.16 18.98
N VAL A 216 6.24 -4.58 18.83
CA VAL A 216 6.84 -5.77 19.48
C VAL A 216 8.22 -5.45 20.02
N ASN A 217 8.72 -6.25 20.97
CA ASN A 217 10.04 -6.08 21.59
C ASN A 217 10.31 -4.61 22.02
N ASN A 218 9.28 -3.95 22.53
CA ASN A 218 9.31 -2.53 22.89
C ASN A 218 9.13 -2.31 24.41
N PRO A 219 10.17 -2.54 25.24
CA PRO A 219 10.10 -2.38 26.68
C PRO A 219 10.05 -0.88 27.06
N PRO A 220 9.56 -0.55 28.29
CA PRO A 220 9.64 0.80 28.82
C PRO A 220 11.10 1.33 28.84
N PRO A 221 11.30 2.66 28.60
CA PRO A 221 10.30 3.73 28.49
C PRO A 221 9.64 3.84 27.11
N GLY A 222 10.08 3.05 26.12
CA GLY A 222 9.56 3.09 24.75
C GLY A 222 8.25 2.31 24.54
N GLY A 223 7.83 1.45 25.48
CA GLY A 223 6.74 0.49 25.38
C GLY A 223 5.33 1.06 25.17
N ARG A 224 5.17 1.98 24.22
CA ARG A 224 3.89 2.56 23.85
C ARG A 224 3.54 2.13 22.43
N MET A 225 2.59 1.20 22.31
CA MET A 225 2.03 0.84 21.00
C MET A 225 1.14 1.92 20.41
N MET A 226 0.65 2.84 21.23
CA MET A 226 -0.31 3.87 20.82
C MET A 226 0.14 5.23 21.35
N PRO A 227 -0.15 6.30 20.61
CA PRO A 227 0.18 7.66 21.04
C PRO A 227 -0.72 8.13 22.19
N ALA A 228 -0.22 9.07 22.98
CA ALA A 228 -1.12 9.86 23.82
C ALA A 228 -2.12 10.65 22.92
N PRO A 229 -3.41 10.79 23.27
CA PRO A 229 -4.05 10.35 24.50
C PRO A 229 -4.59 8.92 24.49
N MET A 230 -4.33 8.14 23.42
CA MET A 230 -4.86 6.79 23.26
C MET A 230 -4.05 5.73 24.02
N VAL A 231 -2.96 6.14 24.68
CA VAL A 231 -2.23 5.23 25.59
C VAL A 231 -3.10 5.04 26.84
N PRO A 232 -3.61 3.82 27.08
CA PRO A 232 -4.28 3.56 28.33
C PRO A 232 -3.34 3.86 29.50
N ASP A 233 -3.89 4.45 30.55
CA ASP A 233 -3.15 4.70 31.77
C ASP A 233 -2.46 3.39 32.21
N PRO A 234 -1.13 3.38 32.38
CA PRO A 234 -0.38 2.17 32.76
C PRO A 234 -0.81 1.61 34.12
N ASN A 235 -1.54 2.40 34.91
CA ASN A 235 -2.10 1.97 36.19
C ASN A 235 -3.44 1.22 36.02
N THR A 236 -4.07 1.28 34.87
CA THR A 236 -5.29 0.50 34.57
C THR A 236 -4.95 -0.89 34.05
N GLU A 237 -5.88 -1.84 34.21
CA GLU A 237 -5.70 -3.20 33.68
C GLU A 237 -5.52 -3.20 32.16
N GLN A 238 -6.23 -2.34 31.43
CA GLN A 238 -6.09 -2.20 29.99
C GLN A 238 -4.69 -1.69 29.62
N GLY A 239 -4.15 -0.69 30.34
CA GLY A 239 -2.81 -0.18 30.09
C GLY A 239 -1.72 -1.20 30.41
N LYS A 240 -1.87 -1.97 31.48
CA LYS A 240 -0.97 -3.08 31.82
C LYS A 240 -0.97 -4.16 30.73
N GLN A 241 -2.15 -4.51 30.19
CA GLN A 241 -2.27 -5.49 29.12
C GLN A 241 -1.61 -5.01 27.83
N GLN A 242 -1.81 -3.74 27.45
CA GLN A 242 -1.15 -3.15 26.27
C GLN A 242 0.36 -3.10 26.43
N LEU A 243 0.86 -2.68 27.60
CA LEU A 243 2.27 -2.67 27.88
C LEU A 243 2.87 -4.09 27.80
N LYS A 244 2.19 -5.07 28.42
CA LYS A 244 2.59 -6.46 28.33
C LYS A 244 2.63 -6.93 26.86
N PHE A 245 1.65 -6.55 26.06
CA PHE A 245 1.59 -6.93 24.65
C PHE A 245 2.73 -6.31 23.84
N SER A 246 3.07 -5.04 24.05
CA SER A 246 4.18 -4.37 23.35
C SER A 246 5.56 -4.95 23.67
N MET A 247 5.72 -5.53 24.87
CA MET A 247 6.97 -6.19 25.30
C MET A 247 7.12 -7.62 24.72
N MET A 248 6.06 -8.21 24.16
CA MET A 248 6.13 -9.54 23.57
C MET A 248 7.04 -9.55 22.35
N THR A 249 7.69 -10.69 22.09
CA THR A 249 8.38 -10.94 20.83
C THR A 249 7.39 -11.06 19.67
N CYS A 250 7.87 -10.99 18.43
CA CYS A 250 7.04 -11.22 17.24
C CYS A 250 6.25 -12.53 17.36
N LYS A 251 6.91 -13.60 17.78
CA LYS A 251 6.30 -14.92 18.02
C LYS A 251 5.21 -14.87 19.10
N GLN A 252 5.53 -14.34 20.27
CA GLN A 252 4.62 -14.31 21.41
C GLN A 252 3.33 -13.52 21.12
N GLN A 253 3.40 -12.44 20.33
CA GLN A 253 2.21 -11.69 19.97
C GLN A 253 1.25 -12.53 19.12
N ILE A 254 1.75 -13.34 18.19
CA ILE A 254 0.91 -14.24 17.40
C ILE A 254 0.33 -15.33 18.29
N ASP A 255 1.16 -15.98 19.14
CA ASP A 255 0.73 -17.01 20.09
C ASP A 255 -0.36 -16.51 21.06
N SER A 256 -0.43 -15.19 21.31
CA SER A 256 -1.46 -14.59 22.15
C SER A 256 -2.87 -14.61 21.53
N LYS A 257 -2.99 -14.98 20.25
CA LYS A 257 -4.23 -15.03 19.46
C LYS A 257 -4.94 -13.67 19.36
N THR A 258 -4.21 -12.59 19.55
CA THR A 258 -4.77 -11.23 19.41
C THR A 258 -5.31 -11.00 18.01
N PHE A 259 -4.69 -11.60 16.99
CA PHE A 259 -5.01 -11.47 15.58
C PHE A 259 -6.09 -12.47 15.08
N ALA A 260 -6.72 -13.24 15.96
CA ALA A 260 -7.71 -14.24 15.61
C ALA A 260 -8.96 -13.70 14.89
N TYR A 261 -9.13 -12.38 14.80
CA TYR A 261 -10.18 -11.70 14.03
C TYR A 261 -9.90 -11.64 12.51
N MET A 262 -8.68 -11.91 12.08
CA MET A 262 -8.33 -11.99 10.66
C MET A 262 -8.84 -13.32 10.10
N LYS A 263 -9.78 -13.28 9.16
CA LYS A 263 -10.35 -14.51 8.57
C LYS A 263 -9.31 -15.26 7.77
N HIS A 264 -8.74 -14.58 6.81
CA HIS A 264 -7.59 -15.01 6.01
C HIS A 264 -6.87 -13.81 5.41
N ILE A 265 -5.65 -14.03 4.92
CA ILE A 265 -4.79 -13.02 4.33
C ILE A 265 -4.47 -13.47 2.91
N ARG A 266 -5.33 -13.11 1.96
CA ARG A 266 -5.23 -13.53 0.54
C ARG A 266 -5.94 -12.54 -0.40
N PRO A 267 -5.36 -12.26 -1.59
CA PRO A 267 -4.07 -12.78 -2.03
C PRO A 267 -2.91 -12.12 -1.29
N ARG A 268 -1.78 -12.86 -1.21
CA ARG A 268 -0.51 -12.35 -0.72
C ARG A 268 0.39 -12.13 -1.91
N ARG A 269 0.60 -10.89 -2.31
CA ARG A 269 1.41 -10.58 -3.48
C ARG A 269 2.82 -10.20 -3.04
N ALA A 270 3.78 -11.15 -3.11
CA ALA A 270 5.21 -10.91 -2.91
C ALA A 270 5.78 -10.37 -4.22
N LEU A 271 5.68 -9.07 -4.43
CA LEU A 271 5.91 -8.46 -5.73
C LEU A 271 7.35 -8.01 -5.94
N ILE A 272 8.04 -7.60 -4.87
CA ILE A 272 9.33 -6.92 -4.98
C ILE A 272 10.31 -7.53 -3.99
N VAL A 273 11.44 -8.03 -4.49
CA VAL A 273 12.51 -8.60 -3.67
C VAL A 273 13.82 -7.85 -3.96
N ASP A 274 14.26 -7.06 -3.00
CA ASP A 274 15.51 -6.31 -3.05
C ASP A 274 16.61 -7.11 -2.32
N GLU A 275 17.29 -7.98 -3.05
CA GLU A 275 18.32 -8.85 -2.48
C GLU A 275 19.52 -8.07 -1.95
N GLN A 276 19.77 -6.87 -2.49
CA GLN A 276 20.86 -6.00 -2.03
C GLN A 276 20.57 -5.48 -0.61
N LYS A 277 19.33 -5.14 -0.33
CA LYS A 277 18.87 -4.62 0.97
C LYS A 277 18.34 -5.71 1.91
N GLY A 278 18.15 -6.93 1.40
CA GLY A 278 17.51 -8.00 2.15
C GLY A 278 16.02 -7.71 2.43
N LEU A 279 15.32 -7.03 1.51
CA LEU A 279 13.93 -6.63 1.70
C LEU A 279 12.96 -7.37 0.79
N VAL A 280 11.79 -7.70 1.31
CA VAL A 280 10.65 -8.20 0.54
C VAL A 280 9.45 -7.27 0.78
N ALA A 281 8.94 -6.68 -0.29
CA ALA A 281 7.69 -5.92 -0.24
C ALA A 281 6.52 -6.78 -0.67
N MET A 282 5.54 -6.91 0.20
CA MET A 282 4.31 -7.65 -0.02
C MET A 282 3.10 -6.73 0.01
N PHE A 283 2.09 -7.08 -0.79
CA PHE A 283 0.80 -6.39 -0.86
C PHE A 283 -0.31 -7.38 -0.52
N PRO A 284 -0.50 -7.69 0.78
CA PRO A 284 -1.54 -8.59 1.23
C PRO A 284 -2.91 -7.92 1.23
N LEU A 285 -3.96 -8.75 1.11
CA LEU A 285 -5.33 -8.38 1.43
C LEU A 285 -5.76 -9.14 2.68
N PHE A 286 -5.99 -8.43 3.76
CA PHE A 286 -6.56 -8.97 5.00
C PHE A 286 -8.08 -8.96 4.91
N VAL A 287 -8.69 -10.11 5.14
CA VAL A 287 -10.15 -10.27 5.14
C VAL A 287 -10.64 -10.42 6.56
N HIS A 288 -11.52 -9.51 6.97
CA HIS A 288 -12.19 -9.52 8.26
C HIS A 288 -13.70 -9.68 8.02
N ASP A 289 -14.21 -10.89 8.23
CA ASP A 289 -15.61 -11.25 7.96
C ASP A 289 -16.53 -11.12 9.18
N GLY A 290 -16.07 -10.40 10.20
CA GLY A 290 -16.80 -10.23 11.46
C GLY A 290 -16.66 -11.40 12.42
N THR A 291 -16.02 -12.50 12.04
CA THR A 291 -15.78 -13.65 12.94
C THR A 291 -14.44 -13.51 13.68
N ARG A 292 -14.30 -14.32 14.74
CA ARG A 292 -13.04 -14.46 15.46
C ARG A 292 -12.80 -15.95 15.75
N ARG A 293 -11.66 -16.47 15.39
CA ARG A 293 -11.30 -17.86 15.67
C ARG A 293 -11.36 -18.13 17.17
N GLY A 294 -12.00 -19.26 17.55
CA GLY A 294 -12.17 -19.66 18.94
C GLY A 294 -13.25 -18.89 19.72
N ALA A 295 -13.97 -17.94 19.10
CA ALA A 295 -15.09 -17.29 19.73
C ALA A 295 -16.32 -18.22 19.76
N PRO A 296 -17.21 -18.09 20.77
CA PRO A 296 -18.49 -18.80 20.80
C PRO A 296 -19.38 -18.40 19.62
N PRO A 297 -20.30 -19.28 19.17
CA PRO A 297 -21.15 -19.02 18.00
C PRO A 297 -22.08 -17.79 18.13
N ASP A 298 -22.41 -17.39 19.36
CA ASP A 298 -23.24 -16.25 19.70
C ASP A 298 -22.43 -14.96 20.02
N ALA A 299 -21.11 -15.00 19.81
CA ALA A 299 -20.30 -13.81 20.00
C ALA A 299 -20.77 -12.68 19.07
N PRO A 300 -20.79 -11.44 19.55
CA PRO A 300 -21.14 -10.31 18.70
C PRO A 300 -20.15 -10.20 17.54
N PRO A 301 -20.62 -9.79 16.33
CA PRO A 301 -19.75 -9.64 15.18
C PRO A 301 -18.64 -8.61 15.45
N GLY A 302 -17.44 -8.96 15.02
CA GLY A 302 -16.28 -8.07 15.06
C GLY A 302 -16.20 -7.16 13.82
N MET A 303 -14.98 -6.86 13.39
CA MET A 303 -14.72 -6.05 12.19
C MET A 303 -15.26 -6.76 10.95
N LEU A 304 -16.07 -6.06 10.16
CA LEU A 304 -16.57 -6.51 8.86
C LEU A 304 -16.01 -5.57 7.79
N GLN A 305 -14.79 -5.82 7.37
CA GLN A 305 -14.05 -4.98 6.42
C GLN A 305 -12.89 -5.75 5.83
N ASN A 306 -12.32 -5.24 4.76
CA ASN A 306 -11.03 -5.69 4.26
C ASN A 306 -9.97 -4.60 4.48
N LEU A 307 -8.70 -5.01 4.52
CA LEU A 307 -7.57 -4.10 4.67
C LEU A 307 -6.51 -4.45 3.62
N VAL A 308 -6.07 -3.43 2.90
CA VAL A 308 -4.93 -3.51 1.98
C VAL A 308 -3.79 -2.68 2.54
N THR A 309 -2.58 -3.21 2.47
CA THR A 309 -1.38 -2.52 2.96
C THR A 309 -0.17 -2.90 2.13
N MET A 310 0.93 -2.21 2.32
CA MET A 310 2.26 -2.68 1.95
C MET A 310 3.01 -3.08 3.21
N GLU A 311 3.48 -4.32 3.24
CA GLU A 311 4.37 -4.81 4.29
C GLU A 311 5.76 -5.06 3.73
N THR A 312 6.76 -4.43 4.33
CA THR A 312 8.17 -4.61 3.99
C THR A 312 8.85 -5.45 5.07
N PHE A 313 9.36 -6.61 4.66
CA PHE A 313 10.09 -7.54 5.54
C PHE A 313 11.59 -7.40 5.31
N GLY A 314 12.35 -7.18 6.39
CA GLY A 314 13.81 -7.31 6.40
C GLY A 314 14.21 -8.74 6.73
N VAL A 315 14.82 -9.45 5.76
CA VAL A 315 15.17 -10.86 5.88
C VAL A 315 16.69 -11.05 5.76
N ARG A 316 17.30 -11.62 6.80
CA ARG A 316 18.72 -11.95 6.85
C ARG A 316 18.89 -13.37 7.38
N GLY A 317 19.79 -14.14 6.79
CA GLY A 317 20.00 -15.54 7.18
C GLY A 317 18.74 -16.42 7.09
N GLY A 318 17.76 -16.03 6.28
CA GLY A 318 16.48 -16.72 6.16
C GLY A 318 15.46 -16.39 7.25
N LEU A 319 15.77 -15.46 8.17
CA LEU A 319 14.90 -15.06 9.28
C LEU A 319 14.40 -13.61 9.11
N ILE A 320 13.20 -13.33 9.61
CA ILE A 320 12.58 -12.02 9.63
C ILE A 320 13.09 -11.25 10.84
N HIS A 321 13.82 -10.16 10.60
CA HIS A 321 14.33 -9.23 11.61
C HIS A 321 13.48 -7.96 11.72
N GLU A 322 12.89 -7.53 10.59
CA GLU A 322 12.15 -6.28 10.49
C GLU A 322 10.81 -6.51 9.79
N VAL A 323 9.76 -5.89 10.30
CA VAL A 323 8.49 -5.73 9.60
C VAL A 323 8.10 -4.26 9.66
N GLU A 324 7.94 -3.61 8.50
CA GLU A 324 7.46 -2.24 8.37
C GLU A 324 6.13 -2.24 7.65
N VAL A 325 5.06 -1.79 8.32
CA VAL A 325 3.69 -1.88 7.81
C VAL A 325 3.06 -0.50 7.74
N PHE A 326 2.78 -0.03 6.56
CA PHE A 326 1.90 1.09 6.23
C PHE A 326 1.72 1.26 4.71
N PRO A 327 0.72 2.02 4.23
CA PRO A 327 -0.46 2.52 4.94
C PRO A 327 -1.46 1.40 5.24
N PHE A 328 -2.38 1.62 6.17
CA PHE A 328 -3.51 0.74 6.43
C PHE A 328 -4.77 1.24 5.71
N VAL A 329 -5.02 0.74 4.51
CA VAL A 329 -6.18 1.14 3.70
C VAL A 329 -7.35 0.21 3.96
N THR A 330 -8.32 0.70 4.71
CA THR A 330 -9.55 -0.04 4.99
C THR A 330 -10.54 0.13 3.84
N ILE A 331 -11.09 -0.99 3.37
CA ILE A 331 -12.12 -1.05 2.33
C ILE A 331 -13.32 -1.90 2.79
N PRO A 332 -14.53 -1.70 2.25
CA PRO A 332 -15.69 -2.53 2.58
C PRO A 332 -15.42 -4.02 2.38
N TYR A 333 -15.95 -4.86 3.28
CA TYR A 333 -15.91 -6.31 3.12
C TYR A 333 -16.51 -6.73 1.76
N GLY A 334 -15.84 -7.67 1.10
CA GLY A 334 -16.22 -8.15 -0.23
C GLY A 334 -15.57 -7.38 -1.39
N LEU A 335 -14.97 -6.21 -1.15
CA LEU A 335 -14.15 -5.56 -2.16
C LEU A 335 -12.75 -6.17 -2.18
N GLY A 336 -12.22 -6.39 -3.39
CA GLY A 336 -10.89 -6.92 -3.63
C GLY A 336 -9.80 -5.84 -3.67
N ASN A 337 -8.58 -6.29 -3.92
CA ASN A 337 -7.39 -5.42 -3.98
C ASN A 337 -7.24 -4.67 -5.32
N GLY A 338 -8.18 -4.77 -6.24
CA GLY A 338 -8.09 -4.14 -7.57
C GLY A 338 -7.17 -4.85 -8.57
N TRP A 339 -6.41 -5.89 -8.16
CA TRP A 339 -5.41 -6.57 -9.00
C TRP A 339 -5.70 -8.04 -9.24
N THR A 340 -6.40 -8.69 -8.33
CA THR A 340 -6.70 -10.13 -8.39
C THR A 340 -8.21 -10.30 -8.39
N GLU A 341 -8.74 -10.96 -9.43
CA GLU A 341 -10.16 -11.28 -9.51
C GLU A 341 -10.62 -12.15 -8.35
N GLY A 342 -11.84 -11.92 -7.87
CA GLY A 342 -12.44 -12.68 -6.78
C GLY A 342 -11.80 -12.47 -5.41
N SER A 343 -10.79 -11.58 -5.28
CA SER A 343 -10.26 -11.22 -3.96
C SER A 343 -11.28 -10.44 -3.15
N GLY A 344 -11.27 -10.60 -1.83
CA GLY A 344 -12.10 -9.80 -0.92
C GLY A 344 -13.19 -10.56 -0.17
N ARG A 345 -13.31 -11.89 -0.40
CA ARG A 345 -14.27 -12.74 0.31
C ARG A 345 -13.62 -13.96 0.94
#